data_0db1830211962378938d673c162e07fb
#
_entry.id   0db1830211962378938d673c162e07fb
#
_cell.length_a   1.000
_cell.length_b   1.000
_cell.length_c   1.000
_cell.angle_alpha   90.00
_cell.angle_beta   90.00
_cell.angle_gamma   90.00
#
_symmetry.space_group_name_H-M   'P 1'
#
loop_
_entity.id
_entity.type
_entity.pdbx_description
1 polymer ?
#
loop_
_entity_poly.entity_id
_entity_poly.type
_entity_poly.pdbx_seq_one_letter_code
_entity_poly.pdbx_strand_id
1 'polypeptide(L)'
;MFREMLENVREKCPLIHNITNYVTVNDCANVLLACGGSPIMADDADEAEEITSLCGGLNINIGTLNQRTIPAMHLAGKKSNELGHPVVLDPVGAGASKLRTETARKLMEEVRFTVIRGNISEIKVLALGAGGARGVDADVADAVTKETLPQAVAFAKAFAKETGAVIAITGAIDIVANGEKAYCIYNGHPMMSSITGTGCQLSAVTAAYVTANPEKPLEAAAAAVCLMGVCGEKAYARLTEQDGNATYRNYIIDAIFRLTGEELEQAAKFDVF
;
A
#
# COMPACT_ATOMS: atom_id res chain seq x y z
N MET A 1 13.54 1.74 -14.65
CA MET A 1 13.41 1.44 -13.22
C MET A 1 12.04 0.85 -12.90
N PHE A 2 10.93 1.57 -13.06
CA PHE A 2 9.58 1.06 -12.76
C PHE A 2 9.14 -0.07 -13.70
N ARG A 3 9.59 -0.05 -14.95
CA ARG A 3 9.46 -1.16 -15.89
C ARG A 3 9.97 -2.49 -15.30
N GLU A 4 11.19 -2.52 -14.79
CA GLU A 4 11.81 -3.70 -14.17
C GLU A 4 10.96 -4.23 -12.99
N MET A 5 10.44 -3.32 -12.14
CA MET A 5 9.62 -3.71 -10.99
C MET A 5 8.35 -4.45 -11.41
N LEU A 6 7.65 -3.96 -12.45
CA LEU A 6 6.45 -4.60 -13.00
C LEU A 6 6.77 -5.93 -13.69
N GLU A 7 7.83 -5.96 -14.51
CA GLU A 7 8.23 -7.17 -15.23
C GLU A 7 8.60 -8.29 -14.22
N ASN A 8 9.30 -7.98 -13.14
CA ASN A 8 9.62 -8.94 -12.07
C ASN A 8 8.36 -9.50 -11.39
N VAL A 9 7.31 -8.71 -11.17
CA VAL A 9 6.04 -9.20 -10.61
C VAL A 9 5.42 -10.23 -11.56
N ARG A 10 5.38 -9.94 -12.85
CA ARG A 10 4.78 -10.83 -13.85
C ARG A 10 5.59 -12.10 -14.08
N GLU A 11 6.89 -12.01 -14.03
CA GLU A 11 7.80 -13.15 -14.19
C GLU A 11 7.73 -14.09 -12.97
N LYS A 12 7.78 -13.53 -11.75
CA LYS A 12 7.85 -14.29 -10.51
C LYS A 12 6.50 -14.75 -10.00
N CYS A 13 5.40 -14.11 -10.44
CA CYS A 13 4.02 -14.40 -10.01
C CYS A 13 3.90 -14.58 -8.49
N PRO A 14 4.31 -13.60 -7.66
CA PRO A 14 4.42 -13.79 -6.22
C PRO A 14 3.08 -14.15 -5.59
N LEU A 15 3.09 -15.15 -4.73
CA LEU A 15 1.93 -15.57 -3.94
C LEU A 15 1.84 -14.70 -2.69
N ILE A 16 0.72 -13.99 -2.53
CA ILE A 16 0.51 -13.00 -1.47
C ILE A 16 -0.62 -13.44 -0.56
N HIS A 17 -0.31 -13.60 0.72
CA HIS A 17 -1.30 -13.76 1.77
C HIS A 17 -1.96 -12.40 2.06
N ASN A 18 -3.29 -12.36 2.03
CA ASN A 18 -4.05 -11.14 2.30
C ASN A 18 -5.00 -11.36 3.48
N ILE A 19 -4.72 -10.64 4.57
CA ILE A 19 -5.68 -10.41 5.64
C ILE A 19 -6.20 -8.99 5.42
N THR A 20 -7.30 -8.87 4.66
CA THR A 20 -7.84 -7.59 4.23
C THR A 20 -9.28 -7.38 4.68
N ASN A 21 -9.84 -6.24 4.39
CA ASN A 21 -11.21 -5.91 4.79
C ASN A 21 -12.25 -6.50 3.82
N TYR A 22 -13.42 -6.88 4.36
CA TYR A 22 -14.47 -7.53 3.58
C TYR A 22 -15.16 -6.58 2.58
N VAL A 23 -14.98 -5.26 2.70
CA VAL A 23 -15.54 -4.29 1.75
C VAL A 23 -14.86 -4.41 0.38
N THR A 24 -13.56 -4.74 0.37
CA THR A 24 -12.73 -4.70 -0.84
C THR A 24 -12.02 -6.03 -1.14
N VAL A 25 -12.32 -7.09 -0.39
CA VAL A 25 -11.62 -8.39 -0.48
C VAL A 25 -11.59 -8.92 -1.92
N ASN A 26 -12.70 -8.88 -2.63
CA ASN A 26 -12.78 -9.35 -4.02
C ASN A 26 -11.95 -8.48 -4.97
N ASP A 27 -12.01 -7.17 -4.81
CA ASP A 27 -11.23 -6.24 -5.63
C ASP A 27 -9.73 -6.39 -5.38
N CYS A 28 -9.29 -6.63 -4.14
CA CYS A 28 -7.89 -6.91 -3.81
C CYS A 28 -7.40 -8.19 -4.49
N ALA A 29 -8.21 -9.24 -4.51
CA ALA A 29 -7.87 -10.48 -5.21
C ALA A 29 -7.75 -10.24 -6.73
N ASN A 30 -8.73 -9.55 -7.34
CA ASN A 30 -8.71 -9.28 -8.78
C ASN A 30 -7.56 -8.35 -9.21
N VAL A 31 -7.23 -7.34 -8.43
CA VAL A 31 -6.11 -6.45 -8.76
C VAL A 31 -4.76 -7.14 -8.66
N LEU A 32 -4.61 -8.08 -7.71
CA LEU A 32 -3.41 -8.93 -7.61
C LEU A 32 -3.25 -9.80 -8.86
N LEU A 33 -4.33 -10.49 -9.29
CA LEU A 33 -4.30 -11.24 -10.54
C LEU A 33 -3.99 -10.33 -11.74
N ALA A 34 -4.58 -9.14 -11.78
CA ALA A 34 -4.35 -8.19 -12.87
C ALA A 34 -2.89 -7.71 -12.94
N CYS A 35 -2.23 -7.47 -11.82
CA CYS A 35 -0.83 -7.02 -11.81
C CYS A 35 0.18 -8.15 -12.06
N GLY A 36 -0.26 -9.42 -12.02
CA GLY A 36 0.60 -10.60 -12.23
C GLY A 36 0.98 -11.35 -10.96
N GLY A 37 0.42 -10.98 -9.81
CA GLY A 37 0.55 -11.73 -8.55
C GLY A 37 -0.53 -12.79 -8.40
N SER A 38 -0.45 -13.58 -7.33
CA SER A 38 -1.41 -14.61 -6.97
C SER A 38 -1.92 -14.36 -5.54
N PRO A 39 -3.22 -14.18 -5.32
CA PRO A 39 -3.77 -13.93 -3.99
C PRO A 39 -4.16 -15.21 -3.24
N ILE A 40 -3.90 -15.25 -1.92
CA ILE A 40 -4.62 -16.10 -0.98
C ILE A 40 -5.30 -15.19 0.05
N MET A 41 -6.63 -15.37 0.17
CA MET A 41 -7.45 -14.60 1.11
C MET A 41 -7.77 -15.51 2.30
N ALA A 42 -7.03 -15.35 3.42
CA ALA A 42 -7.19 -16.17 4.61
C ALA A 42 -7.07 -15.26 5.85
N ASP A 43 -8.05 -15.30 6.74
CA ASP A 43 -8.12 -14.41 7.89
C ASP A 43 -8.48 -15.11 9.20
N ASP A 44 -8.45 -16.45 9.20
CA ASP A 44 -8.65 -17.25 10.41
C ASP A 44 -7.32 -17.55 11.10
N ALA A 45 -7.29 -17.41 12.43
CA ALA A 45 -6.08 -17.62 13.22
C ALA A 45 -5.56 -19.07 13.16
N ASP A 46 -6.46 -20.03 12.94
CA ASP A 46 -6.11 -21.46 12.93
C ASP A 46 -5.31 -21.84 11.67
N GLU A 47 -5.42 -21.09 10.57
CA GLU A 47 -4.68 -21.35 9.32
C GLU A 47 -3.62 -20.27 8.98
N ALA A 48 -3.63 -19.13 9.69
CA ALA A 48 -2.85 -17.95 9.32
C ALA A 48 -1.35 -18.22 9.13
N GLU A 49 -0.72 -18.98 10.05
CA GLU A 49 0.71 -19.32 9.97
C GLU A 49 1.02 -20.31 8.85
N GLU A 50 0.14 -21.28 8.61
CA GLU A 50 0.29 -22.25 7.52
C GLU A 50 0.22 -21.54 6.17
N ILE A 51 -0.81 -20.74 5.94
CA ILE A 51 -0.98 -19.96 4.70
C ILE A 51 0.17 -18.98 4.51
N THR A 52 0.60 -18.27 5.56
CA THR A 52 1.76 -17.38 5.48
C THR A 52 3.02 -18.12 5.04
N SER A 53 3.20 -19.36 5.51
CA SER A 53 4.38 -20.18 5.17
C SER A 53 4.41 -20.63 3.70
N LEU A 54 3.24 -20.73 3.06
CA LEU A 54 3.11 -21.04 1.63
C LEU A 54 3.33 -19.81 0.73
N CYS A 55 3.08 -18.61 1.27
CA CYS A 55 3.15 -17.35 0.54
C CYS A 55 4.55 -16.74 0.60
N GLY A 56 4.86 -15.84 -0.34
CA GLY A 56 6.13 -15.09 -0.36
C GLY A 56 6.03 -13.69 0.26
N GLY A 57 4.82 -13.20 0.53
CA GLY A 57 4.57 -11.88 1.12
C GLY A 57 3.20 -11.79 1.79
N LEU A 58 3.04 -10.79 2.63
CA LEU A 58 1.82 -10.58 3.44
C LEU A 58 1.32 -9.13 3.31
N ASN A 59 0.01 -8.99 3.10
CA ASN A 59 -0.72 -7.72 3.19
C ASN A 59 -1.69 -7.76 4.37
N ILE A 60 -1.53 -6.84 5.33
CA ILE A 60 -2.42 -6.65 6.48
C ILE A 60 -3.16 -5.32 6.33
N ASN A 61 -4.50 -5.38 6.28
CA ASN A 61 -5.38 -4.22 6.19
C ASN A 61 -6.41 -4.27 7.32
N ILE A 62 -6.46 -3.22 8.13
CA ILE A 62 -7.28 -3.15 9.34
C ILE A 62 -8.66 -2.48 9.12
N GLY A 63 -9.14 -2.41 7.87
CA GLY A 63 -10.36 -1.66 7.51
C GLY A 63 -11.66 -2.18 8.14
N THR A 64 -11.74 -3.46 8.44
CA THR A 64 -12.93 -4.09 9.07
C THR A 64 -12.53 -5.07 10.16
N LEU A 65 -11.88 -4.54 11.21
CA LEU A 65 -11.40 -5.35 12.32
C LEU A 65 -12.54 -6.08 13.06
N ASN A 66 -12.24 -7.30 13.47
CA ASN A 66 -13.07 -8.07 14.37
C ASN A 66 -12.20 -8.99 15.26
N GLN A 67 -12.79 -9.60 16.27
CA GLN A 67 -12.06 -10.42 17.25
C GLN A 67 -11.39 -11.67 16.65
N ARG A 68 -11.82 -12.12 15.47
CA ARG A 68 -11.23 -13.28 14.77
C ARG A 68 -10.02 -12.88 13.95
N THR A 69 -10.11 -11.77 13.21
CA THR A 69 -9.05 -11.35 12.28
C THR A 69 -7.84 -10.72 12.98
N ILE A 70 -8.03 -10.08 14.15
CA ILE A 70 -6.92 -9.46 14.87
C ILE A 70 -5.84 -10.48 15.28
N PRO A 71 -6.16 -11.63 15.91
CA PRO A 71 -5.15 -12.66 16.20
C PRO A 71 -4.45 -13.18 14.95
N ALA A 72 -5.19 -13.41 13.86
CA ALA A 72 -4.62 -13.86 12.59
C ALA A 72 -3.58 -12.88 12.04
N MET A 73 -3.84 -11.57 12.11
CA MET A 73 -2.88 -10.53 11.69
C MET A 73 -1.56 -10.60 12.47
N HIS A 74 -1.62 -10.79 13.79
CA HIS A 74 -0.43 -10.92 14.63
C HIS A 74 0.35 -12.20 14.33
N LEU A 75 -0.33 -13.35 14.21
CA LEU A 75 0.28 -14.63 13.89
C LEU A 75 0.94 -14.60 12.51
N ALA A 76 0.21 -14.19 11.48
CA ALA A 76 0.73 -14.08 10.13
C ALA A 76 1.91 -13.09 10.03
N GLY A 77 1.82 -11.94 10.70
CA GLY A 77 2.88 -10.94 10.71
C GLY A 77 4.18 -11.46 11.33
N LYS A 78 4.10 -12.09 12.51
CA LYS A 78 5.23 -12.73 13.17
C LYS A 78 5.82 -13.84 12.31
N LYS A 79 4.97 -14.69 11.75
CA LYS A 79 5.40 -15.78 10.86
C LYS A 79 6.11 -15.26 9.63
N SER A 80 5.60 -14.21 8.99
CA SER A 80 6.28 -13.55 7.86
C SER A 80 7.67 -13.05 8.25
N ASN A 81 7.80 -12.44 9.43
CA ASN A 81 9.11 -11.97 9.93
C ASN A 81 10.09 -13.11 10.21
N GLU A 82 9.63 -14.24 10.73
CA GLU A 82 10.47 -15.45 10.93
C GLU A 82 10.99 -15.98 9.60
N LEU A 83 10.17 -15.93 8.56
CA LEU A 83 10.52 -16.41 7.22
C LEU A 83 11.26 -15.37 6.37
N GLY A 84 11.40 -14.13 6.85
CA GLY A 84 12.02 -13.04 6.09
C GLY A 84 11.13 -12.53 4.94
N HIS A 85 9.83 -12.78 4.97
CA HIS A 85 8.89 -12.34 3.94
C HIS A 85 8.52 -10.86 4.12
N PRO A 86 8.39 -10.08 3.03
CA PRO A 86 7.89 -8.71 3.09
C PRO A 86 6.47 -8.65 3.66
N VAL A 87 6.22 -7.61 4.48
CA VAL A 87 4.91 -7.35 5.07
C VAL A 87 4.50 -5.91 4.79
N VAL A 88 3.28 -5.72 4.30
CA VAL A 88 2.65 -4.42 4.09
C VAL A 88 1.56 -4.19 5.12
N LEU A 89 1.55 -3.02 5.75
CA LEU A 89 0.48 -2.54 6.64
C LEU A 89 -0.33 -1.45 5.95
N ASP A 90 -1.64 -1.64 5.94
CA ASP A 90 -2.64 -0.63 5.57
C ASP A 90 -3.49 -0.29 6.81
N PRO A 91 -3.15 0.77 7.56
CA PRO A 91 -3.80 1.13 8.82
C PRO A 91 -5.12 1.87 8.62
N VAL A 92 -6.00 1.38 7.74
CA VAL A 92 -7.27 2.01 7.37
C VAL A 92 -8.05 2.49 8.59
N GLY A 93 -8.25 3.80 8.68
CA GLY A 93 -9.03 4.42 9.74
C GLY A 93 -8.33 4.44 11.11
N ALA A 94 -7.00 4.31 11.17
CA ALA A 94 -6.25 4.63 12.38
C ALA A 94 -6.55 6.09 12.76
N GLY A 95 -6.87 6.33 14.03
CA GLY A 95 -7.37 7.61 14.54
C GLY A 95 -8.90 7.72 14.57
N ALA A 96 -9.64 6.98 13.74
CA ALA A 96 -11.11 7.04 13.73
C ALA A 96 -11.76 6.26 14.88
N SER A 97 -11.08 5.22 15.40
CA SER A 97 -11.54 4.49 16.57
C SER A 97 -10.37 4.00 17.42
N LYS A 98 -10.65 3.80 18.73
CA LYS A 98 -9.69 3.25 19.67
C LYS A 98 -9.20 1.87 19.22
N LEU A 99 -10.11 0.98 18.80
CA LEU A 99 -9.76 -0.37 18.37
C LEU A 99 -8.76 -0.36 17.20
N ARG A 100 -9.01 0.45 16.16
CA ARG A 100 -8.12 0.53 14.99
C ARG A 100 -6.74 1.08 15.36
N THR A 101 -6.73 2.15 16.13
CA THR A 101 -5.49 2.80 16.55
C THR A 101 -4.63 1.87 17.41
N GLU A 102 -5.24 1.21 18.39
CA GLU A 102 -4.53 0.28 19.27
C GLU A 102 -4.07 -0.98 18.55
N THR A 103 -4.87 -1.52 17.63
CA THR A 103 -4.48 -2.69 16.83
C THR A 103 -3.31 -2.33 15.92
N ALA A 104 -3.36 -1.19 15.20
CA ALA A 104 -2.25 -0.76 14.35
C ALA A 104 -0.95 -0.57 15.15
N ARG A 105 -1.03 0.05 16.33
CA ARG A 105 0.14 0.24 17.21
C ARG A 105 0.73 -1.08 17.69
N LYS A 106 -0.11 -2.00 18.17
CA LYS A 106 0.34 -3.33 18.60
C LYS A 106 0.97 -4.12 17.47
N LEU A 107 0.41 -4.04 16.27
CA LEU A 107 1.01 -4.65 15.09
C LEU A 107 2.40 -4.06 14.83
N MET A 108 2.57 -2.75 14.92
CA MET A 108 3.89 -2.10 14.74
C MET A 108 4.90 -2.44 15.84
N GLU A 109 4.45 -2.74 17.07
CA GLU A 109 5.32 -3.18 18.16
C GLU A 109 5.80 -4.63 17.98
N GLU A 110 4.98 -5.50 17.36
CA GLU A 110 5.22 -6.94 17.29
C GLU A 110 5.69 -7.43 15.92
N VAL A 111 5.45 -6.66 14.86
CA VAL A 111 5.72 -7.03 13.45
C VAL A 111 6.59 -5.97 12.79
N ARG A 112 7.65 -6.39 12.13
CA ARG A 112 8.46 -5.53 11.27
C ARG A 112 7.81 -5.44 9.90
N PHE A 113 7.44 -4.24 9.49
CA PHE A 113 6.84 -3.97 8.20
C PHE A 113 7.89 -3.55 7.17
N THR A 114 7.75 -4.04 5.94
CA THR A 114 8.53 -3.57 4.79
C THR A 114 7.98 -2.27 4.27
N VAL A 115 6.65 -2.13 4.23
CA VAL A 115 5.95 -0.92 3.82
C VAL A 115 4.80 -0.64 4.77
N ILE A 116 4.63 0.63 5.17
CA ILE A 116 3.44 1.14 5.85
C ILE A 116 2.79 2.14 4.89
N ARG A 117 1.56 1.87 4.45
CA ARG A 117 0.85 2.68 3.48
C ARG A 117 -0.47 3.21 4.06
N GLY A 118 -0.69 4.51 4.01
CA GLY A 118 -1.92 5.15 4.48
C GLY A 118 -2.09 6.55 3.89
N ASN A 119 -3.19 7.23 4.20
CA ASN A 119 -3.28 8.66 3.99
C ASN A 119 -2.46 9.42 5.04
N ILE A 120 -2.27 10.72 4.84
CA ILE A 120 -1.43 11.52 5.75
C ILE A 120 -1.94 11.49 7.20
N SER A 121 -3.27 11.47 7.42
CA SER A 121 -3.85 11.45 8.76
C SER A 121 -3.62 10.11 9.47
N GLU A 122 -3.76 8.99 8.75
CA GLU A 122 -3.47 7.64 9.28
C GLU A 122 -2.00 7.50 9.66
N ILE A 123 -1.09 7.93 8.80
CA ILE A 123 0.37 7.87 9.07
C ILE A 123 0.77 8.76 10.25
N LYS A 124 0.20 9.98 10.37
CA LYS A 124 0.41 10.85 11.53
C LYS A 124 0.00 10.17 12.84
N VAL A 125 -1.16 9.53 12.89
CA VAL A 125 -1.65 8.84 14.08
C VAL A 125 -0.71 7.72 14.51
N LEU A 126 -0.11 7.01 13.57
CA LEU A 126 0.90 5.98 13.88
C LEU A 126 2.19 6.61 14.39
N ALA A 127 2.70 7.62 13.72
CA ALA A 127 3.94 8.30 14.11
C ALA A 127 3.85 8.94 15.51
N LEU A 128 2.73 9.59 15.85
CA LEU A 128 2.52 10.20 17.17
C LEU A 128 2.36 9.17 18.29
N GLY A 129 1.98 7.95 17.97
CA GLY A 129 1.75 6.88 18.95
C GLY A 129 2.93 5.98 19.24
N ALA A 130 3.95 5.96 18.41
CA ALA A 130 5.14 5.09 18.54
C ALA A 130 6.18 5.61 19.54
N GLY A 131 5.75 6.28 20.60
CA GLY A 131 6.65 6.79 21.66
C GLY A 131 6.91 8.26 21.62
N GLY A 132 6.08 9.01 20.91
CA GLY A 132 6.24 10.47 20.71
C GLY A 132 7.54 10.72 19.96
N ALA A 133 7.52 10.63 18.67
CA ALA A 133 8.67 10.89 17.82
C ALA A 133 9.28 12.25 18.22
N ARG A 134 10.32 12.23 19.04
CA ARG A 134 11.10 13.42 19.38
C ARG A 134 11.79 13.89 18.11
N GLY A 135 11.14 14.80 17.39
CA GLY A 135 11.65 15.38 16.15
C GLY A 135 10.75 15.22 14.93
N VAL A 136 9.60 14.57 15.04
CA VAL A 136 8.57 14.56 13.98
C VAL A 136 7.60 15.71 14.31
N ASP A 137 7.63 16.76 13.49
CA ASP A 137 6.79 17.94 13.67
C ASP A 137 5.30 17.53 13.54
N ALA A 138 4.53 17.71 14.62
CA ALA A 138 3.10 17.39 14.65
C ALA A 138 2.26 18.29 13.73
N ASP A 139 2.86 19.39 13.24
CA ASP A 139 2.23 20.43 12.43
C ASP A 139 2.21 20.15 10.90
N VAL A 140 2.49 18.90 10.45
CA VAL A 140 2.33 18.56 9.03
C VAL A 140 0.88 18.75 8.64
N ALA A 141 0.62 19.48 7.57
CA ALA A 141 -0.73 19.74 7.06
C ALA A 141 -1.50 18.45 6.79
N ASP A 142 -2.83 18.48 6.93
CA ASP A 142 -3.72 17.33 6.72
C ASP A 142 -3.90 16.96 5.23
N ALA A 143 -3.31 17.75 4.32
CA ALA A 143 -3.27 17.48 2.89
C ALA A 143 -1.87 17.75 2.34
N VAL A 144 -1.40 16.85 1.47
CA VAL A 144 -0.14 17.06 0.73
C VAL A 144 -0.45 17.89 -0.51
N THR A 145 -0.01 19.15 -0.48
CA THR A 145 -0.06 20.11 -1.60
C THR A 145 1.35 20.46 -2.04
N LYS A 146 1.51 21.21 -3.12
CA LYS A 146 2.84 21.67 -3.56
C LYS A 146 3.54 22.51 -2.50
N GLU A 147 2.80 23.30 -1.75
CA GLU A 147 3.31 24.18 -0.69
C GLU A 147 3.74 23.37 0.55
N THR A 148 3.01 22.31 0.90
CA THR A 148 3.27 21.47 2.08
C THR A 148 4.18 20.27 1.78
N LEU A 149 4.49 20.03 0.51
CA LEU A 149 5.26 18.86 0.05
C LEU A 149 6.62 18.71 0.77
N PRO A 150 7.45 19.77 0.93
CA PRO A 150 8.75 19.61 1.59
C PRO A 150 8.62 19.12 3.05
N GLN A 151 7.62 19.60 3.78
CA GLN A 151 7.35 19.18 5.17
C GLN A 151 6.84 17.75 5.22
N ALA A 152 5.92 17.37 4.31
CA ALA A 152 5.39 16.03 4.22
C ALA A 152 6.48 15.00 3.85
N VAL A 153 7.41 15.36 2.96
CA VAL A 153 8.58 14.54 2.62
C VAL A 153 9.49 14.35 3.82
N ALA A 154 9.80 15.44 4.53
CA ALA A 154 10.65 15.38 5.73
C ALA A 154 10.01 14.49 6.81
N PHE A 155 8.70 14.63 7.03
CA PHE A 155 7.92 13.77 7.93
C PHE A 155 7.99 12.30 7.53
N ALA A 156 7.72 11.98 6.25
CA ALA A 156 7.75 10.60 5.75
C ALA A 156 9.13 9.95 5.92
N LYS A 157 10.22 10.68 5.60
CA LYS A 157 11.59 10.21 5.81
C LYS A 157 11.94 9.98 7.27
N ALA A 158 11.52 10.90 8.18
CA ALA A 158 11.75 10.75 9.60
C ALA A 158 11.05 9.51 10.16
N PHE A 159 9.79 9.29 9.80
CA PHE A 159 9.03 8.13 10.23
C PHE A 159 9.56 6.84 9.60
N ALA A 160 9.99 6.87 8.34
CA ALA A 160 10.66 5.73 7.71
C ALA A 160 11.97 5.35 8.43
N LYS A 161 12.75 6.35 8.86
CA LYS A 161 13.99 6.12 9.62
C LYS A 161 13.72 5.52 11.00
N GLU A 162 12.63 5.93 11.66
CA GLU A 162 12.23 5.42 12.97
C GLU A 162 11.77 3.96 12.88
N THR A 163 10.94 3.63 11.89
CA THR A 163 10.33 2.32 11.76
C THR A 163 11.19 1.30 10.99
N GLY A 164 12.15 1.80 10.20
CA GLY A 164 12.89 0.96 9.23
C GLY A 164 12.06 0.55 8.00
N ALA A 165 10.80 0.98 7.91
CA ALA A 165 9.90 0.67 6.81
C ALA A 165 9.94 1.75 5.72
N VAL A 166 9.54 1.39 4.51
CA VAL A 166 9.14 2.35 3.49
C VAL A 166 7.78 2.93 3.88
N ILE A 167 7.65 4.24 3.89
CA ILE A 167 6.40 4.95 4.18
C ILE A 167 5.79 5.43 2.88
N ALA A 168 4.56 4.97 2.59
CA ALA A 168 3.80 5.38 1.43
C ALA A 168 2.57 6.20 1.88
N ILE A 169 2.63 7.52 1.72
CA ILE A 169 1.55 8.46 2.01
C ILE A 169 0.80 8.71 0.72
N THR A 170 -0.52 8.40 0.68
CA THR A 170 -1.34 8.60 -0.51
C THR A 170 -2.30 9.77 -0.35
N GLY A 171 -2.46 10.54 -1.45
CA GLY A 171 -3.30 11.74 -1.48
C GLY A 171 -3.38 12.36 -2.88
N ALA A 172 -3.44 13.68 -2.95
CA ALA A 172 -3.38 14.39 -4.24
C ALA A 172 -1.96 14.35 -4.86
N ILE A 173 -0.94 14.29 -4.03
CA ILE A 173 0.44 13.96 -4.37
C ILE A 173 0.81 12.82 -3.45
N ASP A 174 1.27 11.71 -4.02
CA ASP A 174 1.70 10.56 -3.25
C ASP A 174 3.18 10.68 -2.90
N ILE A 175 3.56 10.26 -1.70
CA ILE A 175 4.96 10.24 -1.23
C ILE A 175 5.33 8.82 -0.86
N VAL A 176 6.41 8.30 -1.44
CA VAL A 176 6.98 7.00 -1.06
C VAL A 176 8.42 7.22 -0.62
N ALA A 177 8.71 7.01 0.65
CA ALA A 177 9.98 7.39 1.25
C ALA A 177 10.59 6.29 2.11
N ASN A 178 11.91 6.18 2.07
CA ASN A 178 12.73 5.57 3.12
C ASN A 178 13.41 6.68 3.95
N GLY A 179 14.34 6.33 4.83
CA GLY A 179 15.05 7.31 5.67
C GLY A 179 15.95 8.31 4.91
N GLU A 180 16.24 8.07 3.64
CA GLU A 180 17.22 8.84 2.85
C GLU A 180 16.60 9.50 1.62
N LYS A 181 15.68 8.81 0.93
CA LYS A 181 15.15 9.18 -0.38
C LYS A 181 13.62 9.14 -0.38
N ALA A 182 13.01 10.02 -1.15
CA ALA A 182 11.57 9.99 -1.39
C ALA A 182 11.24 10.18 -2.87
N TYR A 183 10.23 9.45 -3.33
CA TYR A 183 9.54 9.66 -4.60
C TYR A 183 8.26 10.43 -4.33
N CYS A 184 8.05 11.56 -5.00
CA CYS A 184 6.80 12.31 -5.00
C CYS A 184 6.11 12.07 -6.33
N ILE A 185 4.96 11.40 -6.32
CA ILE A 185 4.28 10.87 -7.50
C ILE A 185 3.04 11.69 -7.77
N TYR A 186 2.85 12.10 -9.03
CA TYR A 186 1.78 13.01 -9.49
C TYR A 186 0.75 12.32 -10.38
N ASN A 187 0.87 11.01 -10.58
CA ASN A 187 -0.11 10.24 -11.32
C ASN A 187 -1.38 10.02 -10.49
N GLY A 188 -2.50 9.95 -11.17
CA GLY A 188 -3.81 9.70 -10.58
C GLY A 188 -4.87 10.64 -11.12
N HIS A 189 -6.12 10.35 -10.77
CA HIS A 189 -7.26 11.16 -11.19
C HIS A 189 -8.23 11.35 -10.00
N PRO A 190 -8.81 12.56 -9.80
CA PRO A 190 -9.73 12.83 -8.68
C PRO A 190 -10.90 11.85 -8.58
N MET A 191 -11.40 11.32 -9.71
CA MET A 191 -12.48 10.34 -9.73
C MET A 191 -12.15 9.05 -8.98
N MET A 192 -10.86 8.73 -8.74
CA MET A 192 -10.46 7.56 -7.93
C MET A 192 -11.01 7.64 -6.50
N SER A 193 -11.26 8.85 -5.97
CA SER A 193 -11.91 9.05 -4.67
C SER A 193 -13.39 8.65 -4.63
N SER A 194 -14.03 8.50 -5.80
CA SER A 194 -15.42 8.05 -5.92
C SER A 194 -15.57 6.53 -5.92
N ILE A 195 -14.47 5.79 -5.79
CA ILE A 195 -14.45 4.33 -5.71
C ILE A 195 -13.95 3.95 -4.32
N THR A 196 -14.71 3.10 -3.61
CA THR A 196 -14.21 2.53 -2.36
C THR A 196 -13.09 1.53 -2.65
N GLY A 197 -12.04 1.57 -1.83
CA GLY A 197 -11.02 0.54 -1.81
C GLY A 197 -9.87 0.65 -2.80
N THR A 198 -9.75 1.74 -3.56
CA THR A 198 -8.56 1.97 -4.40
C THR A 198 -7.26 1.93 -3.58
N GLY A 199 -7.29 2.46 -2.35
CA GLY A 199 -6.18 2.35 -1.41
C GLY A 199 -5.90 0.91 -0.98
N CYS A 200 -6.93 0.14 -0.61
CA CYS A 200 -6.76 -1.26 -0.22
C CYS A 200 -6.22 -2.13 -1.37
N GLN A 201 -6.66 -1.87 -2.59
CA GLN A 201 -6.11 -2.49 -3.80
C GLN A 201 -4.64 -2.14 -3.97
N LEU A 202 -4.26 -0.86 -3.78
CA LEU A 202 -2.87 -0.42 -3.85
C LEU A 202 -1.99 -1.14 -2.82
N SER A 203 -2.48 -1.34 -1.59
CA SER A 203 -1.73 -2.06 -0.56
C SER A 203 -1.47 -3.52 -0.96
N ALA A 204 -2.46 -4.19 -1.55
CA ALA A 204 -2.31 -5.54 -2.08
C ALA A 204 -1.29 -5.59 -3.24
N VAL A 205 -1.38 -4.67 -4.19
CA VAL A 205 -0.40 -4.53 -5.30
C VAL A 205 1.00 -4.23 -4.75
N THR A 206 1.11 -3.35 -3.76
CA THR A 206 2.40 -3.02 -3.13
C THR A 206 3.04 -4.28 -2.52
N ALA A 207 2.25 -5.14 -1.87
CA ALA A 207 2.76 -6.41 -1.34
C ALA A 207 3.33 -7.30 -2.45
N ALA A 208 2.67 -7.42 -3.60
CA ALA A 208 3.20 -8.17 -4.74
C ALA A 208 4.51 -7.56 -5.28
N TYR A 209 4.56 -6.22 -5.37
CA TYR A 209 5.73 -5.53 -5.90
C TYR A 209 6.96 -5.67 -5.00
N VAL A 210 6.83 -5.48 -3.68
CA VAL A 210 7.96 -5.64 -2.76
C VAL A 210 8.38 -7.10 -2.61
N THR A 211 7.45 -8.04 -2.74
CA THR A 211 7.77 -9.48 -2.73
C THR A 211 8.55 -9.90 -3.97
N ALA A 212 8.20 -9.38 -5.13
CA ALA A 212 8.93 -9.67 -6.36
C ALA A 212 10.30 -8.93 -6.45
N ASN A 213 10.48 -7.86 -5.67
CA ASN A 213 11.65 -6.98 -5.72
C ASN A 213 12.24 -6.72 -4.32
N PRO A 214 12.62 -7.75 -3.55
CA PRO A 214 12.99 -7.60 -2.12
C PRO A 214 14.21 -6.72 -1.88
N GLU A 215 15.13 -6.62 -2.84
CA GLU A 215 16.34 -5.80 -2.74
C GLU A 215 16.09 -4.29 -2.96
N LYS A 216 14.92 -3.93 -3.51
CA LYS A 216 14.57 -2.55 -3.88
C LYS A 216 13.16 -2.17 -3.39
N PRO A 217 12.85 -2.29 -2.08
CA PRO A 217 11.48 -2.11 -1.58
C PRO A 217 10.95 -0.69 -1.78
N LEU A 218 11.81 0.34 -1.76
CA LEU A 218 11.43 1.72 -2.02
C LEU A 218 10.97 1.90 -3.47
N GLU A 219 11.76 1.45 -4.43
CA GLU A 219 11.45 1.53 -5.85
C GLU A 219 10.24 0.67 -6.22
N ALA A 220 10.11 -0.49 -5.61
CA ALA A 220 8.97 -1.39 -5.79
C ALA A 220 7.66 -0.74 -5.30
N ALA A 221 7.66 -0.16 -4.10
CA ALA A 221 6.50 0.56 -3.57
C ALA A 221 6.16 1.78 -4.43
N ALA A 222 7.16 2.56 -4.88
CA ALA A 222 6.94 3.70 -5.77
C ALA A 222 6.36 3.26 -7.13
N ALA A 223 6.83 2.14 -7.69
CA ALA A 223 6.30 1.59 -8.92
C ALA A 223 4.83 1.15 -8.78
N ALA A 224 4.45 0.55 -7.64
CA ALA A 224 3.07 0.18 -7.34
C ALA A 224 2.14 1.40 -7.27
N VAL A 225 2.60 2.48 -6.64
CA VAL A 225 1.85 3.75 -6.56
C VAL A 225 1.71 4.36 -7.96
N CYS A 226 2.79 4.45 -8.75
CA CYS A 226 2.73 4.91 -10.14
C CYS A 226 1.79 4.06 -11.00
N LEU A 227 1.84 2.73 -10.88
CA LEU A 227 0.95 1.83 -11.61
C LEU A 227 -0.51 2.18 -11.35
N MET A 228 -0.90 2.30 -10.08
CA MET A 228 -2.27 2.60 -9.70
C MET A 228 -2.73 3.96 -10.24
N GLY A 229 -1.88 4.99 -10.14
CA GLY A 229 -2.18 6.32 -10.64
C GLY A 229 -2.29 6.37 -12.17
N VAL A 230 -1.33 5.78 -12.90
CA VAL A 230 -1.34 5.69 -14.36
C VAL A 230 -2.57 4.94 -14.86
N CYS A 231 -2.92 3.82 -14.21
CA CYS A 231 -4.11 3.04 -14.57
C CYS A 231 -5.41 3.79 -14.25
N GLY A 232 -5.44 4.59 -13.18
CA GLY A 232 -6.53 5.50 -12.89
C GLY A 232 -6.73 6.55 -13.99
N GLU A 233 -5.64 7.17 -14.47
CA GLU A 233 -5.67 8.12 -15.60
C GLU A 233 -6.16 7.45 -16.90
N LYS A 234 -5.60 6.27 -17.25
CA LYS A 234 -5.98 5.51 -18.45
C LYS A 234 -7.44 5.05 -18.40
N ALA A 235 -7.90 4.59 -17.24
CA ALA A 235 -9.29 4.18 -17.02
C ALA A 235 -10.26 5.35 -17.17
N TYR A 236 -9.92 6.52 -16.62
CA TYR A 236 -10.71 7.72 -16.76
C TYR A 236 -10.87 8.16 -18.23
N ALA A 237 -9.78 8.11 -19.00
CA ALA A 237 -9.79 8.46 -20.41
C ALA A 237 -10.66 7.52 -21.29
N ARG A 238 -11.06 6.34 -20.78
CA ARG A 238 -11.96 5.40 -21.47
C ARG A 238 -13.42 5.66 -21.18
N LEU A 239 -13.75 6.44 -20.13
CA LEU A 239 -15.14 6.66 -19.72
C LEU A 239 -15.91 7.46 -20.77
N THR A 240 -17.17 7.08 -20.92
CA THR A 240 -18.19 7.81 -21.69
C THR A 240 -19.18 8.50 -20.73
N GLU A 241 -20.08 9.32 -21.26
CA GLU A 241 -21.14 9.97 -20.47
C GLU A 241 -22.09 8.97 -19.79
N GLN A 242 -22.13 7.73 -20.25
CA GLN A 242 -22.99 6.67 -19.69
C GLN A 242 -22.31 5.86 -18.58
N ASP A 243 -21.00 6.03 -18.38
CA ASP A 243 -20.23 5.25 -17.43
C ASP A 243 -20.19 5.90 -16.05
N GLY A 244 -20.33 5.09 -15.01
CA GLY A 244 -20.25 5.51 -13.62
C GLY A 244 -19.01 4.96 -12.91
N ASN A 245 -19.00 5.11 -11.58
CA ASN A 245 -17.90 4.69 -10.73
C ASN A 245 -17.64 3.16 -10.75
N ALA A 246 -18.68 2.34 -10.97
CA ALA A 246 -18.52 0.89 -11.07
C ALA A 246 -17.74 0.50 -12.33
N THR A 247 -18.09 1.10 -13.48
CA THR A 247 -17.35 0.91 -14.74
C THR A 247 -15.91 1.42 -14.59
N TYR A 248 -15.72 2.59 -13.97
CA TYR A 248 -14.39 3.14 -13.73
C TYR A 248 -13.51 2.21 -12.90
N ARG A 249 -14.04 1.63 -11.81
CA ARG A 249 -13.32 0.61 -11.02
C ARG A 249 -12.85 -0.55 -11.88
N ASN A 250 -13.75 -1.09 -12.70
CA ASN A 250 -13.42 -2.21 -13.58
C ASN A 250 -12.37 -1.82 -14.63
N TYR A 251 -12.45 -0.61 -15.17
CA TYR A 251 -11.46 -0.09 -16.12
C TYR A 251 -10.08 0.11 -15.51
N ILE A 252 -9.98 0.43 -14.21
CA ILE A 252 -8.68 0.47 -13.51
C ILE A 252 -8.05 -0.93 -13.47
N ILE A 253 -8.81 -1.96 -13.08
CA ILE A 253 -8.33 -3.35 -13.03
C ILE A 253 -7.93 -3.83 -14.44
N ASP A 254 -8.73 -3.55 -15.46
CA ASP A 254 -8.41 -3.84 -16.87
C ASP A 254 -7.13 -3.13 -17.32
N ALA A 255 -6.95 -1.86 -16.92
CA ALA A 255 -5.78 -1.10 -17.27
C ALA A 255 -4.51 -1.69 -16.63
N ILE A 256 -4.58 -2.12 -15.36
CA ILE A 256 -3.48 -2.79 -14.67
C ILE A 256 -3.09 -4.08 -15.40
N PHE A 257 -4.09 -4.89 -15.80
CA PHE A 257 -3.83 -6.14 -16.52
C PHE A 257 -3.12 -5.91 -17.85
N ARG A 258 -3.45 -4.82 -18.58
CA ARG A 258 -2.93 -4.53 -19.91
C ARG A 258 -1.65 -3.70 -19.92
N LEU A 259 -1.37 -2.93 -18.86
CA LEU A 259 -0.25 -1.99 -18.84
C LEU A 259 1.09 -2.71 -19.01
N THR A 260 1.89 -2.30 -19.97
CA THR A 260 3.25 -2.81 -20.15
C THR A 260 4.24 -2.06 -19.27
N GLY A 261 5.40 -2.67 -19.01
CA GLY A 261 6.47 -2.01 -18.25
C GLY A 261 6.99 -0.75 -18.95
N GLU A 262 7.02 -0.75 -20.29
CA GLU A 262 7.41 0.41 -21.09
C GLU A 262 6.41 1.56 -20.94
N GLU A 263 5.11 1.26 -21.02
CA GLU A 263 4.05 2.27 -20.81
C GLU A 263 4.09 2.84 -19.39
N LEU A 264 4.34 2.01 -18.36
CA LEU A 264 4.51 2.48 -17.00
C LEU A 264 5.68 3.44 -16.87
N GLU A 265 6.83 3.09 -17.44
CA GLU A 265 8.04 3.91 -17.40
C GLU A 265 7.85 5.27 -18.09
N GLN A 266 7.15 5.29 -19.24
CA GLN A 266 6.88 6.50 -20.00
C GLN A 266 5.80 7.40 -19.36
N ALA A 267 4.80 6.81 -18.70
CA ALA A 267 3.68 7.55 -18.12
C ALA A 267 3.93 8.00 -16.67
N ALA A 268 4.95 7.48 -16.01
CA ALA A 268 5.27 7.84 -14.63
C ALA A 268 5.68 9.31 -14.50
N LYS A 269 5.00 10.04 -13.61
CA LYS A 269 5.24 11.45 -13.30
C LYS A 269 5.69 11.55 -11.86
N PHE A 270 6.96 11.78 -11.62
CA PHE A 270 7.50 11.85 -10.26
C PHE A 270 8.74 12.74 -10.15
N ASP A 271 8.95 13.28 -8.96
CA ASP A 271 10.20 13.90 -8.54
C ASP A 271 10.88 13.06 -7.47
N VAL A 272 12.18 13.25 -7.30
CA VAL A 272 13.01 12.56 -6.29
C VAL A 272 13.60 13.59 -5.35
N PHE A 273 13.42 13.37 -4.04
CA PHE A 273 13.89 14.22 -2.95
C PHE A 273 14.89 13.51 -2.05
#